data_5737e9a132afaca4096e0a2410e560cc
#
_entry.id   5737e9a132afaca4096e0a2410e560cc
#
_cell.length_a   1.000
_cell.length_b   1.000
_cell.length_c   1.000
_cell.angle_alpha   90.00
_cell.angle_beta   90.00
_cell.angle_gamma   90.00
#
_symmetry.space_group_name_H-M   'P 1'
#
loop_
_entity.id
_entity.type
_entity.pdbx_description
1 polymer ?
#
loop_
_entity_poly.entity_id
_entity_poly.type
_entity_poly.pdbx_seq_one_letter_code
_entity_poly.pdbx_strand_id
1 'polypeptide(L)'
;DWSSDVCSSDLYAMRVPVPTGSATDLTVQLGREVTKEEVNAAMKAAAEGPLKGILEYTEDPIVSSDIVTQPASSIFDAGLTYVNGDTVKVVSWYDNEWGYSNRLVDLVKFVGAQL
;
A
#
# COMPACT_ATOMS: atom_id res chain seq x y z
N ASP A 1 -2.81 17.18 2.84
CA ASP A 1 -2.39 15.94 2.20
C ASP A 1 -0.90 15.70 2.45
N TRP A 2 -0.59 14.64 3.18
CA TRP A 2 0.80 14.35 3.54
C TRP A 2 1.69 14.02 2.33
N SER A 3 1.10 13.58 1.21
CA SER A 3 1.88 13.27 0.00
C SER A 3 2.54 14.50 -0.60
N SER A 4 2.01 15.70 -0.35
CA SER A 4 2.63 16.96 -0.79
C SER A 4 3.87 17.31 0.03
N ASP A 5 4.08 16.68 1.18
CA ASP A 5 5.23 16.90 2.05
C ASP A 5 6.44 16.03 1.68
N VAL A 6 6.31 15.15 0.68
CA VAL A 6 7.38 14.26 0.27
C VAL A 6 8.49 15.04 -0.43
N CYS A 7 9.69 15.03 0.15
CA CYS A 7 10.88 15.69 -0.41
C CYS A 7 11.68 14.75 -1.30
N SER A 8 11.76 13.48 -0.95
CA SER A 8 12.39 12.44 -1.76
C SER A 8 11.81 11.08 -1.42
N SER A 9 11.95 10.14 -2.34
CA SER A 9 11.45 8.78 -2.12
C SER A 9 12.35 7.77 -2.81
N ASP A 10 12.40 6.58 -2.23
CA ASP A 10 13.06 5.42 -2.80
C ASP A 10 12.11 4.22 -2.65
N LEU A 11 11.93 3.49 -3.73
CA LEU A 11 10.95 2.42 -3.80
C LEU A 11 11.56 1.19 -4.45
N TYR A 12 11.36 0.03 -3.83
CA TYR A 12 11.67 -1.24 -4.47
C TYR A 12 10.62 -2.28 -4.12
N ALA A 13 10.49 -3.28 -4.99
CA ALA A 13 9.61 -4.41 -4.77
C ALA A 13 10.46 -5.63 -4.38
N MET A 14 10.01 -6.35 -3.36
CA MET A 14 10.66 -7.58 -2.92
C MET A 14 9.88 -8.76 -3.48
N ARG A 15 10.53 -9.52 -4.36
CA ARG A 15 9.96 -10.71 -4.99
C ARG A 15 10.90 -11.88 -4.72
N VAL A 16 10.36 -12.94 -4.14
CA VAL A 16 11.11 -14.14 -3.75
C VAL A 16 10.46 -15.36 -4.40
N PRO A 17 11.11 -16.55 -4.35
CA PRO A 17 10.57 -17.74 -5.03
C PRO A 17 9.34 -18.31 -4.32
N VAL A 18 8.22 -17.61 -4.43
CA VAL A 18 6.89 -18.05 -4.00
C VAL A 18 5.96 -17.95 -5.21
N PRO A 19 4.87 -18.74 -5.25
CA PRO A 19 3.98 -18.76 -6.41
C PRO A 19 3.39 -17.39 -6.74
N THR A 20 2.98 -16.64 -5.73
CA THR A 20 2.43 -15.30 -5.87
C THR A 20 2.62 -14.53 -4.58
N GLY A 21 2.46 -13.21 -4.66
CA GLY A 21 2.61 -12.34 -3.51
C GLY A 21 3.97 -11.66 -3.48
N SER A 22 3.96 -10.36 -3.33
CA SER A 22 5.15 -9.53 -3.29
C SER A 22 4.97 -8.42 -2.26
N ALA A 23 6.06 -7.82 -1.85
CA ALA A 23 6.04 -6.67 -0.94
C ALA A 23 6.72 -5.48 -1.60
N THR A 24 6.17 -4.30 -1.39
CA THR A 24 6.76 -3.04 -1.80
C THR A 24 7.30 -2.34 -0.57
N ASP A 25 8.55 -1.93 -0.63
CA ASP A 25 9.21 -1.16 0.42
C ASP A 25 9.43 0.25 -0.10
N LEU A 26 8.76 1.21 0.53
CA LEU A 26 8.85 2.62 0.16
C LEU A 26 9.48 3.39 1.33
N THR A 27 10.58 4.06 1.05
CA THR A 27 11.21 4.99 1.97
C THR A 27 11.03 6.40 1.45
N VAL A 28 10.47 7.28 2.27
CA VAL A 28 10.24 8.67 1.89
C VAL A 28 10.85 9.61 2.93
N GLN A 29 11.37 10.74 2.47
CA GLN A 29 11.74 11.85 3.32
C GLN A 29 10.66 12.92 3.18
N LEU A 30 10.09 13.30 4.31
CA LEU A 30 9.01 14.30 4.37
C LEU A 30 9.57 15.68 4.68
N GLY A 31 8.76 16.70 4.48
CA GLY A 31 9.11 18.08 4.81
C GLY A 31 8.99 18.41 6.30
N ARG A 32 8.50 17.47 7.11
CA ARG A 32 8.35 17.62 8.55
C ARG A 32 8.53 16.28 9.26
N GLU A 33 8.77 16.34 10.54
CA GLU A 33 8.81 15.12 11.37
C GLU A 33 7.38 14.61 11.58
N VAL A 34 7.25 13.28 11.59
CA VAL A 34 5.98 12.59 11.81
C VAL A 34 6.20 11.44 12.77
N THR A 35 5.10 10.91 13.31
CA THR A 35 5.14 9.69 14.13
C THR A 35 4.60 8.50 13.34
N LYS A 36 4.95 7.29 13.80
CA LYS A 36 4.40 6.06 13.23
C LYS A 36 2.88 6.06 13.28
N GLU A 37 2.31 6.54 14.37
CA GLU A 37 0.87 6.62 14.58
C GLU A 37 0.20 7.55 13.58
N GLU A 38 0.82 8.69 13.26
CA GLU A 38 0.31 9.63 12.25
C GLU A 38 0.27 8.98 10.87
N VAL A 39 1.34 8.28 10.49
CA VAL A 39 1.43 7.59 9.20
C VAL A 39 0.36 6.50 9.11
N ASN A 40 0.28 5.65 10.13
CA ASN A 40 -0.70 4.56 10.17
C ASN A 40 -2.13 5.08 10.16
N ALA A 41 -2.42 6.16 10.87
CA ALA A 41 -3.75 6.78 10.89
C ALA A 41 -4.14 7.32 9.51
N ALA A 42 -3.20 7.97 8.82
CA ALA A 42 -3.43 8.50 7.48
C ALA A 42 -3.73 7.37 6.47
N MET A 43 -2.98 6.29 6.54
CA MET A 43 -3.18 5.13 5.65
C MET A 43 -4.50 4.42 5.95
N LYS A 44 -4.84 4.28 7.22
CA LYS A 44 -6.12 3.69 7.62
C LYS A 44 -7.30 4.52 7.13
N ALA A 45 -7.22 5.83 7.27
CA ALA A 45 -8.27 6.73 6.79
C ALA A 45 -8.42 6.63 5.26
N ALA A 46 -7.32 6.53 4.52
CA ALA A 46 -7.36 6.36 3.07
C ALA A 46 -8.00 5.01 2.69
N ALA A 47 -7.67 3.94 3.40
CA ALA A 47 -8.22 2.61 3.14
C ALA A 47 -9.73 2.53 3.44
N GLU A 48 -10.21 3.28 4.41
CA GLU A 48 -11.63 3.32 4.78
C GLU A 48 -12.43 4.33 3.98
N GLY A 49 -11.78 5.23 3.27
CA GLY A 49 -12.38 6.33 2.50
C GLY A 49 -12.06 6.29 1.02
N PRO A 50 -11.23 7.26 0.51
CA PRO A 50 -11.03 7.41 -0.95
C PRO A 50 -10.48 6.18 -1.66
N LEU A 51 -9.70 5.34 -0.98
CA LEU A 51 -9.07 4.16 -1.56
C LEU A 51 -9.71 2.86 -1.09
N LYS A 52 -10.92 2.91 -0.57
CA LYS A 52 -11.64 1.71 -0.16
C LYS A 52 -11.78 0.73 -1.33
N GLY A 53 -11.44 -0.53 -1.08
CA GLY A 53 -11.44 -1.57 -2.11
C GLY A 53 -10.18 -1.63 -2.95
N ILE A 54 -9.31 -0.62 -2.87
CA ILE A 54 -8.03 -0.57 -3.59
C ILE A 54 -6.87 -0.71 -2.62
N LEU A 55 -6.93 0.00 -1.50
CA LEU A 55 -5.97 -0.08 -0.41
C LEU A 55 -6.63 -0.75 0.79
N GLU A 56 -5.98 -1.75 1.33
CA GLU A 56 -6.36 -2.35 2.61
C GLU A 56 -5.32 -2.01 3.68
N TYR A 57 -5.75 -2.03 4.91
CA TYR A 57 -4.92 -1.74 6.08
C TYR A 57 -4.97 -2.93 7.01
N THR A 58 -3.81 -3.39 7.46
CA THR A 58 -3.73 -4.48 8.44
C THR A 58 -2.74 -4.15 9.55
N GLU A 59 -3.06 -4.62 10.75
CA GLU A 59 -2.15 -4.60 11.89
C GLU A 59 -1.65 -6.02 12.21
N ASP A 60 -2.13 -7.02 11.47
CA ASP A 60 -1.76 -8.41 11.66
C ASP A 60 -0.41 -8.73 11.00
N PRO A 61 0.38 -9.64 11.58
CA PRO A 61 1.64 -10.06 10.99
C PRO A 61 1.40 -11.05 9.83
N ILE A 62 1.08 -10.51 8.66
CA ILE A 62 0.78 -11.30 7.46
C ILE A 62 2.05 -11.71 6.71
N VAL A 63 1.91 -12.75 5.90
CA VAL A 63 2.95 -13.27 5.02
C VAL A 63 2.36 -13.48 3.62
N SER A 64 3.19 -13.86 2.65
CA SER A 64 2.78 -13.97 1.25
C SER A 64 1.57 -14.87 1.02
N SER A 65 1.43 -15.96 1.79
CA SER A 65 0.29 -16.86 1.65
C SER A 65 -1.04 -16.23 2.07
N ASP A 66 -1.00 -15.22 2.91
CA ASP A 66 -2.21 -14.51 3.39
C ASP A 66 -2.79 -13.57 2.34
N ILE A 67 -1.99 -13.17 1.36
CA ILE A 67 -2.41 -12.21 0.35
C ILE A 67 -2.78 -12.84 -1.00
N VAL A 68 -2.68 -14.15 -1.11
CA VAL A 68 -3.09 -14.88 -2.32
C VAL A 68 -4.57 -14.64 -2.57
N THR A 69 -4.92 -14.24 -3.79
CA THR A 69 -6.28 -13.91 -4.23
C THR A 69 -6.91 -12.70 -3.53
N GLN A 70 -6.11 -11.84 -2.89
CA GLN A 70 -6.61 -10.58 -2.36
C GLN A 70 -6.83 -9.58 -3.52
N PRO A 71 -8.03 -8.99 -3.63
CA PRO A 71 -8.35 -8.09 -4.75
C PRO A 71 -7.77 -6.69 -4.62
N ALA A 72 -7.29 -6.32 -3.46
CA ALA A 72 -6.71 -4.99 -3.24
C ALA A 72 -5.41 -4.83 -4.04
N SER A 73 -5.17 -3.62 -4.52
CA SER A 73 -3.91 -3.29 -5.19
C SER A 73 -2.74 -3.23 -4.21
N SER A 74 -3.02 -2.87 -2.97
CA SER A 74 -2.00 -2.74 -1.92
C SER A 74 -2.63 -3.05 -0.57
N ILE A 75 -1.91 -3.82 0.25
CA ILE A 75 -2.29 -4.12 1.63
C ILE A 75 -1.20 -3.51 2.51
N PHE A 76 -1.52 -2.38 3.12
CA PHE A 76 -0.58 -1.65 3.97
C PHE A 76 -0.38 -2.40 5.29
N ASP A 77 0.87 -2.70 5.60
CA ASP A 77 1.24 -3.42 6.82
C ASP A 77 1.68 -2.41 7.88
N ALA A 78 0.76 -2.09 8.78
CA ALA A 78 1.00 -1.11 9.83
C ALA A 78 2.09 -1.55 10.81
N GLY A 79 2.28 -2.86 10.98
CA GLY A 79 3.31 -3.39 11.88
C GLY A 79 4.72 -3.16 11.40
N LEU A 80 4.91 -2.95 10.09
CA LEU A 80 6.22 -2.75 9.48
C LEU A 80 6.54 -1.28 9.20
N THR A 81 5.68 -0.35 9.58
CA THR A 81 5.95 1.08 9.46
C THR A 81 7.09 1.47 10.40
N TYR A 82 8.07 2.16 9.85
CA TYR A 82 9.22 2.65 10.60
C TYR A 82 9.40 4.14 10.34
N VAL A 83 9.60 4.90 11.41
CA VAL A 83 9.77 6.36 11.33
C VAL A 83 11.02 6.74 12.10
N ASN A 84 11.85 7.57 11.47
CA ASN A 84 13.02 8.16 12.09
C ASN A 84 13.08 9.65 11.68
N GLY A 85 12.59 10.52 12.58
CA GLY A 85 12.52 11.95 12.30
C GLY A 85 11.54 12.25 11.16
N ASP A 86 12.08 12.76 10.05
CA ASP A 86 11.31 13.05 8.84
C ASP A 86 11.35 11.94 7.79
N THR A 87 12.09 10.85 8.09
CA THR A 87 12.21 9.71 7.19
C THR A 87 11.22 8.63 7.60
N VAL A 88 10.41 8.17 6.65
CA VAL A 88 9.37 7.17 6.86
C VAL A 88 9.60 6.00 5.93
N LYS A 89 9.52 4.81 6.48
CA LYS A 89 9.54 3.57 5.70
C LYS A 89 8.21 2.85 5.89
N VAL A 90 7.54 2.52 4.79
CA VAL A 90 6.29 1.79 4.78
C VAL A 90 6.43 0.55 3.90
N VAL A 91 5.71 -0.50 4.26
CA VAL A 91 5.72 -1.77 3.53
C VAL A 91 4.27 -2.12 3.19
N SER A 92 4.06 -2.48 1.94
CA SER A 92 2.76 -2.94 1.45
C SER A 92 2.92 -4.29 0.78
N TRP A 93 1.92 -5.14 0.96
CA TRP A 93 1.84 -6.43 0.30
C TRP A 93 0.86 -6.35 -0.87
N TYR A 94 1.06 -7.15 -1.89
CA TYR A 94 0.13 -7.24 -3.01
C TYR A 94 0.21 -8.60 -3.68
N ASP A 95 -0.94 -9.08 -4.17
CA ASP A 95 -0.96 -10.20 -5.09
C ASP A 95 -0.67 -9.63 -6.48
N ASN A 96 0.50 -9.94 -7.01
CA ASN A 96 1.00 -9.32 -8.24
C ASN A 96 0.17 -9.66 -9.48
N GLU A 97 -0.69 -10.67 -9.42
CA GLU A 97 -1.56 -11.05 -10.53
C GLU A 97 -3.01 -10.68 -10.27
N TRP A 98 -3.56 -11.09 -9.13
CA TRP A 98 -4.98 -10.93 -8.83
C TRP A 98 -5.36 -9.47 -8.59
N GLY A 99 -4.54 -8.73 -7.88
CA GLY A 99 -4.79 -7.30 -7.63
C GLY A 99 -4.85 -6.50 -8.92
N TYR A 100 -3.89 -6.73 -9.80
CA TYR A 100 -3.87 -6.06 -11.11
C TYR A 100 -5.08 -6.45 -11.96
N SER A 101 -5.42 -7.73 -11.99
CA SER A 101 -6.58 -8.23 -12.74
C SER A 101 -7.88 -7.59 -12.27
N ASN A 102 -8.04 -7.42 -10.95
CA ASN A 102 -9.20 -6.73 -10.39
C ASN A 102 -9.25 -5.25 -10.83
N ARG A 103 -8.08 -4.59 -10.90
CA ARG A 103 -8.05 -3.18 -11.38
C ARG A 103 -8.39 -3.09 -12.86
N LEU A 104 -8.01 -4.06 -13.66
CA LEU A 104 -8.40 -4.11 -15.06
C LEU A 104 -9.94 -4.22 -15.21
N VAL A 105 -10.56 -5.07 -14.42
CA VAL A 105 -12.02 -5.19 -14.41
C VAL A 105 -12.67 -3.87 -13.99
N ASP A 106 -12.14 -3.22 -12.96
CA ASP A 106 -12.63 -1.93 -12.52
C ASP A 106 -12.50 -0.87 -13.60
N LEU A 107 -11.39 -0.87 -14.33
CA LEU A 107 -11.18 0.05 -15.46
C LEU A 107 -12.19 -0.19 -16.58
N VAL A 108 -12.46 -1.45 -16.91
CA VAL A 108 -13.46 -1.79 -17.92
C VAL A 108 -14.85 -1.28 -17.50
N LYS A 109 -15.21 -1.47 -16.24
CA LYS A 109 -16.47 -0.95 -15.70
C LYS A 109 -16.54 0.57 -15.75
N PHE A 110 -15.43 1.24 -15.39
CA PHE A 110 -15.37 2.70 -15.43
C PHE A 110 -15.54 3.24 -16.85
N VAL A 111 -14.81 2.67 -17.82
CA VAL A 111 -14.92 3.07 -19.22
C VAL A 111 -16.31 2.76 -19.76
N GLY A 112 -16.86 1.59 -19.43
CA GLY A 112 -18.20 1.21 -19.83
C GLY A 112 -19.28 2.17 -19.34
N ALA A 113 -19.11 2.70 -18.14
CA ALA A 113 -20.05 3.67 -17.57
C ALA A 113 -19.96 5.04 -18.26
N GLN A 114 -18.87 5.33 -18.99
CA GLN A 114 -18.72 6.56 -19.77
C GLN A 114 -19.35 6.49 -21.17
N LEU A 115 -19.64 5.29 -21.63
CA LEU A 115 -20.29 5.07 -22.92
C LEU A 115 -21.80 5.14 -22.78
#